data_91ffdb46e5e02960045a353d93356a5e
#
_entry.id   91ffdb46e5e02960045a353d93356a5e
#
_cell.length_a   1.000
_cell.length_b   1.000
_cell.length_c   1.000
_cell.angle_alpha   90.00
_cell.angle_beta   90.00
_cell.angle_gamma   90.00
#
_symmetry.space_group_name_H-M   'P 1'
#
loop_
_entity.id
_entity.type
_entity.pdbx_description
1 polymer ?
#
loop_
_entity_poly.entity_id
_entity_poly.type
_entity_poly.pdbx_seq_one_letter_code
_entity_poly.pdbx_strand_id
1 'polypeptide(L)'
;ARWDRITQIGDASGMQSPLSFGGLAALLRHLPRLTDAMEDALLSDLLDRGCLAAMNQYQPALSASWLFQKCMSVSPGTSPPDGFINKLMRINFGVMSSLGDEVMRPFLQDVVKFGSLGKTLVTMTTREPMFVPQILIQAGPGPIVDWSRHFIALGAYDLAAGIAESSIT
;
A
#
# COMPACT_ATOMS: atom_id res chain seq x y z
N ALA A 1 4.90 16.48 -7.34
CA ALA A 1 5.59 17.13 -8.47
C ALA A 1 6.89 17.80 -8.01
N ARG A 2 7.78 18.17 -8.96
CA ARG A 2 9.03 18.87 -8.65
C ARG A 2 8.93 20.39 -8.82
N TRP A 3 7.80 20.87 -9.32
CA TRP A 3 7.56 22.26 -9.69
C TRP A 3 6.35 22.81 -8.95
N ASP A 4 6.34 24.12 -8.77
CA ASP A 4 5.18 24.86 -8.29
C ASP A 4 4.05 24.83 -9.32
N ARG A 5 2.82 25.01 -8.89
CA ARG A 5 1.60 25.03 -9.70
C ARG A 5 1.32 23.73 -10.48
N ILE A 6 1.99 22.64 -10.12
CA ILE A 6 1.76 21.31 -10.72
C ILE A 6 1.54 20.28 -9.60
N THR A 7 0.40 19.63 -9.62
CA THR A 7 0.13 18.46 -8.77
C THR A 7 -0.12 17.22 -9.63
N GLN A 8 0.25 16.06 -9.11
CA GLN A 8 0.02 14.77 -9.74
C GLN A 8 -1.09 14.05 -8.98
N ILE A 9 -2.10 13.57 -9.69
CA ILE A 9 -3.23 12.82 -9.14
C ILE A 9 -3.40 11.50 -9.90
N GLY A 10 -4.15 10.58 -9.31
CA GLY A 10 -4.36 9.25 -9.89
C GLY A 10 -3.03 8.48 -10.06
N ASP A 11 -2.88 7.75 -11.14
CA ASP A 11 -1.69 6.94 -11.43
C ASP A 11 -0.40 7.77 -11.47
N ALA A 12 -0.48 9.01 -11.91
CA ALA A 12 0.67 9.90 -11.97
C ALA A 12 1.23 10.27 -10.59
N SER A 13 0.41 10.17 -9.53
CA SER A 13 0.84 10.46 -8.15
C SER A 13 1.62 9.30 -7.51
N GLY A 14 1.53 8.09 -8.05
CA GLY A 14 2.04 6.88 -7.43
C GLY A 14 1.30 6.45 -6.15
N MET A 15 0.14 7.09 -5.86
CA MET A 15 -0.66 6.84 -4.66
C MET A 15 -1.72 5.76 -4.89
N GLN A 16 -1.41 4.79 -5.74
CA GLN A 16 -2.29 3.67 -6.07
C GLN A 16 -1.50 2.37 -6.00
N SER A 17 -2.21 1.28 -5.71
CA SER A 17 -1.62 -0.04 -5.73
C SER A 17 -1.25 -0.46 -7.15
N PRO A 18 -0.03 -0.94 -7.39
CA PRO A 18 0.35 -1.47 -8.69
C PRO A 18 -0.28 -2.85 -9.00
N LEU A 19 -1.03 -3.44 -8.05
CA LEU A 19 -1.51 -4.82 -8.13
C LEU A 19 -3.02 -4.97 -8.25
N SER A 20 -3.78 -4.03 -7.66
CA SER A 20 -5.23 -4.20 -7.48
C SER A 20 -6.06 -3.89 -8.71
N PHE A 21 -5.49 -3.22 -9.72
CA PHE A 21 -6.24 -2.59 -10.82
C PHE A 21 -7.38 -1.66 -10.33
N GLY A 22 -7.38 -1.34 -9.04
CA GLY A 22 -8.37 -0.50 -8.36
C GLY A 22 -8.11 1.00 -8.47
N GLY A 23 -7.18 1.43 -9.33
CA GLY A 23 -6.75 2.82 -9.43
C GLY A 23 -7.88 3.82 -9.63
N LEU A 24 -8.81 3.53 -10.53
CA LEU A 24 -9.99 4.39 -10.74
C LEU A 24 -10.88 4.45 -9.47
N ALA A 25 -11.13 3.32 -8.83
CA ALA A 25 -11.94 3.27 -7.62
C ALA A 25 -11.26 4.01 -6.44
N ALA A 26 -9.93 3.88 -6.32
CA ALA A 26 -9.15 4.63 -5.35
C ALA A 26 -9.21 6.14 -5.62
N LEU A 27 -9.05 6.56 -6.88
CA LEU A 27 -9.19 7.97 -7.28
C LEU A 27 -10.58 8.52 -6.94
N LEU A 28 -11.65 7.80 -7.31
CA LEU A 28 -13.03 8.22 -7.02
C LEU A 28 -13.30 8.32 -5.52
N ARG A 29 -12.75 7.42 -4.70
CA ARG A 29 -12.87 7.48 -3.24
C ARG A 29 -12.23 8.73 -2.65
N HIS A 30 -11.12 9.19 -3.21
CA HIS A 30 -10.39 10.35 -2.73
C HIS A 30 -10.79 11.66 -3.43
N LEU A 31 -11.64 11.59 -4.46
CA LEU A 31 -12.00 12.72 -5.29
C LEU A 31 -12.58 13.91 -4.51
N PRO A 32 -13.55 13.73 -3.60
CA PRO A 32 -14.09 14.87 -2.82
C PRO A 32 -12.97 15.60 -2.07
N ARG A 33 -12.16 14.87 -1.31
CA ARG A 33 -11.05 15.44 -0.55
C ARG A 33 -10.02 16.15 -1.43
N LEU A 34 -9.70 15.59 -2.61
CA LEU A 34 -8.78 16.19 -3.56
C LEU A 34 -9.34 17.47 -4.17
N THR A 35 -10.66 17.49 -4.44
CA THR A 35 -11.35 18.66 -4.97
C THR A 35 -11.35 19.80 -3.95
N ASP A 36 -11.73 19.52 -2.70
CA ASP A 36 -11.74 20.49 -1.62
C ASP A 36 -10.33 21.07 -1.37
N ALA A 37 -9.33 20.20 -1.28
CA ALA A 37 -7.95 20.63 -1.06
C ALA A 37 -7.39 21.46 -2.24
N MET A 38 -7.81 21.18 -3.47
CA MET A 38 -7.44 21.95 -4.65
C MET A 38 -8.13 23.31 -4.68
N GLU A 39 -9.40 23.37 -4.33
CA GLU A 39 -10.15 24.62 -4.18
C GLU A 39 -9.50 25.52 -3.14
N ASP A 40 -9.21 25.00 -1.94
CA ASP A 40 -8.54 25.72 -0.87
C ASP A 40 -7.18 26.28 -1.31
N ALA A 41 -6.38 25.46 -2.01
CA ALA A 41 -5.07 25.86 -2.51
C ALA A 41 -5.16 26.99 -3.55
N LEU A 42 -6.17 26.92 -4.44
CA LEU A 42 -6.43 27.95 -5.46
C LEU A 42 -6.91 29.27 -4.83
N LEU A 43 -7.86 29.20 -3.91
CA LEU A 43 -8.41 30.39 -3.24
C LEU A 43 -7.37 31.11 -2.37
N SER A 44 -6.44 30.35 -1.78
CA SER A 44 -5.40 30.88 -0.91
C SER A 44 -4.08 31.19 -1.63
N ASP A 45 -3.99 30.97 -2.94
CA ASP A 45 -2.76 31.01 -3.77
C ASP A 45 -1.59 30.17 -3.18
N LEU A 46 -1.92 29.07 -2.50
CA LEU A 46 -0.96 28.12 -1.91
C LEU A 46 -0.53 27.08 -2.94
N LEU A 47 0.06 27.53 -4.03
CA LEU A 47 0.39 26.71 -5.20
C LEU A 47 1.88 26.35 -5.29
N ASP A 48 2.63 26.58 -4.23
CA ASP A 48 4.00 26.11 -4.14
C ASP A 48 4.06 24.57 -4.01
N ARG A 49 5.21 24.02 -4.34
CA ARG A 49 5.45 22.56 -4.34
C ARG A 49 5.14 21.90 -2.99
N GLY A 50 5.43 22.57 -1.88
CA GLY A 50 5.24 22.02 -0.53
C GLY A 50 3.76 21.90 -0.19
N CYS A 51 2.99 22.96 -0.43
CA CYS A 51 1.55 22.98 -0.20
C CYS A 51 0.82 21.96 -1.10
N LEU A 52 1.17 21.91 -2.39
CA LEU A 52 0.57 20.95 -3.31
C LEU A 52 0.95 19.48 -2.98
N ALA A 53 2.13 19.23 -2.42
CA ALA A 53 2.51 17.90 -1.98
C ALA A 53 1.67 17.41 -0.80
N ALA A 54 1.22 18.32 0.08
CA ALA A 54 0.37 17.98 1.21
C ALA A 54 -1.04 17.50 0.81
N MET A 55 -1.49 17.79 -0.41
CA MET A 55 -2.75 17.26 -0.95
C MET A 55 -2.73 15.73 -1.09
N ASN A 56 -1.56 15.15 -1.33
CA ASN A 56 -1.35 13.72 -1.40
C ASN A 56 -1.00 13.17 -0.02
N GLN A 57 -2.00 12.67 0.69
CA GLN A 57 -1.80 12.13 2.03
C GLN A 57 -0.92 10.88 2.02
N TYR A 58 -0.12 10.73 3.07
CA TYR A 58 0.66 9.52 3.30
C TYR A 58 -0.25 8.30 3.49
N GLN A 59 -0.03 7.25 2.69
CA GLN A 59 -0.83 6.02 2.70
C GLN A 59 0.08 4.80 2.95
N PRO A 60 0.38 4.47 4.21
CA PRO A 60 1.28 3.37 4.55
C PRO A 60 0.78 2.01 4.07
N ALA A 61 -0.54 1.84 3.92
CA ALA A 61 -1.16 0.62 3.43
C ALA A 61 -0.68 0.20 2.03
N LEU A 62 -0.37 1.16 1.16
CA LEU A 62 0.11 0.89 -0.19
C LEU A 62 1.50 0.24 -0.22
N SER A 63 2.29 0.39 0.83
CA SER A 63 3.64 -0.19 0.92
C SER A 63 3.64 -1.72 0.77
N ALA A 64 2.59 -2.40 1.23
CA ALA A 64 2.43 -3.84 1.08
C ALA A 64 2.33 -4.25 -0.40
N SER A 65 1.52 -3.51 -1.17
CA SER A 65 1.37 -3.74 -2.61
C SER A 65 2.66 -3.44 -3.37
N TRP A 66 3.37 -2.38 -2.99
CA TRP A 66 4.66 -2.04 -3.58
C TRP A 66 5.75 -3.06 -3.27
N LEU A 67 5.80 -3.58 -2.02
CA LEU A 67 6.71 -4.66 -1.68
C LEU A 67 6.41 -5.93 -2.49
N PHE A 68 5.12 -6.27 -2.61
CA PHE A 68 4.69 -7.42 -3.39
C PHE A 68 5.07 -7.27 -4.87
N GLN A 69 4.83 -6.10 -5.46
CA GLN A 69 5.29 -5.75 -6.81
C GLN A 69 6.82 -5.89 -6.94
N LYS A 70 7.57 -5.41 -5.95
CA LYS A 70 9.04 -5.53 -5.94
C LYS A 70 9.49 -6.99 -5.96
N CYS A 71 8.81 -7.86 -5.20
CA CYS A 71 9.10 -9.30 -5.20
C CYS A 71 8.82 -9.98 -6.55
N MET A 72 7.87 -9.46 -7.33
CA MET A 72 7.58 -9.95 -8.68
C MET A 72 8.47 -9.34 -9.77
N SER A 73 9.19 -8.28 -9.45
CA SER A 73 10.07 -7.60 -10.40
C SER A 73 11.38 -8.37 -10.56
N VAL A 74 11.82 -8.51 -11.79
CA VAL A 74 13.13 -9.13 -12.13
C VAL A 74 14.12 -7.99 -12.39
N SER A 75 15.17 -7.91 -11.57
CA SER A 75 16.25 -6.94 -11.79
C SER A 75 17.17 -7.39 -12.91
N PRO A 76 17.76 -6.49 -13.69
CA PRO A 76 18.77 -6.85 -14.71
C PRO A 76 19.87 -7.71 -14.11
N GLY A 77 20.19 -8.82 -14.78
CA GLY A 77 21.24 -9.75 -14.34
C GLY A 77 20.85 -10.72 -13.21
N THR A 78 19.57 -10.72 -12.78
CA THR A 78 19.04 -11.68 -11.81
C THR A 78 17.92 -12.51 -12.43
N SER A 79 17.78 -13.74 -11.98
CA SER A 79 16.63 -14.60 -12.32
C SER A 79 16.08 -15.17 -11.02
N PRO A 80 14.81 -14.87 -10.68
CA PRO A 80 14.17 -15.58 -9.58
C PRO A 80 14.06 -17.07 -9.92
N PRO A 81 13.96 -17.95 -8.92
CA PRO A 81 13.74 -19.38 -9.15
C PRO A 81 12.50 -19.61 -10.03
N ASP A 82 12.55 -20.65 -10.86
CA ASP A 82 11.43 -21.00 -11.73
C ASP A 82 10.14 -21.15 -10.95
N GLY A 83 9.08 -20.53 -11.44
CA GLY A 83 7.77 -20.56 -10.81
C GLY A 83 7.63 -19.73 -9.52
N PHE A 84 8.67 -19.00 -9.08
CA PHE A 84 8.62 -18.20 -7.86
C PHE A 84 7.46 -17.21 -7.84
N ILE A 85 7.27 -16.45 -8.92
CA ILE A 85 6.20 -15.43 -9.02
C ILE A 85 4.82 -16.10 -8.90
N ASN A 86 4.60 -17.19 -9.64
CA ASN A 86 3.36 -17.95 -9.58
C ASN A 86 3.12 -18.53 -8.18
N LYS A 87 4.17 -19.02 -7.52
CA LYS A 87 4.11 -19.52 -6.15
C LYS A 87 3.75 -18.39 -5.17
N LEU A 88 4.38 -17.22 -5.31
CA LEU A 88 4.11 -16.04 -4.50
C LEU A 88 2.64 -15.61 -4.61
N MET A 89 2.12 -15.50 -5.84
CA MET A 89 0.72 -15.17 -6.10
C MET A 89 -0.22 -16.19 -5.47
N ARG A 90 0.01 -17.47 -5.73
CA ARG A 90 -0.83 -18.58 -5.23
C ARG A 90 -0.88 -18.60 -3.70
N ILE A 91 0.28 -18.47 -3.02
CA ILE A 91 0.35 -18.50 -1.56
C ILE A 91 -0.35 -17.26 -0.98
N ASN A 92 -0.03 -16.07 -1.47
CA ASN A 92 -0.57 -14.83 -0.94
C ASN A 92 -2.10 -14.78 -1.07
N PHE A 93 -2.63 -15.00 -2.27
CA PHE A 93 -4.08 -15.01 -2.49
C PHE A 93 -4.77 -16.21 -1.85
N GLY A 94 -4.13 -17.38 -1.82
CA GLY A 94 -4.66 -18.56 -1.15
C GLY A 94 -4.80 -18.37 0.37
N VAL A 95 -3.83 -17.73 0.99
CA VAL A 95 -3.89 -17.36 2.42
C VAL A 95 -5.00 -16.34 2.66
N MET A 96 -5.03 -15.24 1.91
CA MET A 96 -6.08 -14.23 2.07
C MET A 96 -7.48 -14.81 1.84
N SER A 97 -7.66 -15.65 0.82
CA SER A 97 -8.92 -16.34 0.56
C SER A 97 -9.34 -17.24 1.74
N SER A 98 -8.39 -17.94 2.35
CA SER A 98 -8.69 -18.79 3.51
C SER A 98 -9.01 -18.01 4.79
N LEU A 99 -8.60 -16.74 4.87
CA LEU A 99 -8.94 -15.82 5.96
C LEU A 99 -10.28 -15.12 5.74
N GLY A 100 -10.87 -15.24 4.56
CA GLY A 100 -12.19 -14.74 4.22
C GLY A 100 -12.21 -13.37 3.53
N ASP A 101 -13.41 -12.98 3.12
CA ASP A 101 -13.66 -11.74 2.37
C ASP A 101 -13.27 -10.49 3.16
N GLU A 102 -13.30 -10.54 4.47
CA GLU A 102 -12.88 -9.43 5.34
C GLU A 102 -11.39 -9.07 5.20
N VAL A 103 -10.57 -10.00 4.69
CA VAL A 103 -9.15 -9.79 4.41
C VAL A 103 -8.92 -9.56 2.91
N MET A 104 -9.52 -10.40 2.07
CA MET A 104 -9.31 -10.37 0.62
C MET A 104 -9.87 -9.11 -0.02
N ARG A 105 -11.13 -8.75 0.28
CA ARG A 105 -11.82 -7.62 -0.36
C ARG A 105 -11.14 -6.27 -0.08
N PRO A 106 -10.79 -5.91 1.18
CA PRO A 106 -10.06 -4.67 1.44
C PRO A 106 -8.71 -4.62 0.73
N PHE A 107 -7.98 -5.73 0.66
CA PHE A 107 -6.72 -5.79 -0.08
C PHE A 107 -6.92 -5.45 -1.57
N LEU A 108 -7.93 -6.03 -2.21
CA LEU A 108 -8.24 -5.77 -3.62
C LEU A 108 -8.78 -4.34 -3.87
N GLN A 109 -9.29 -3.69 -2.83
CA GLN A 109 -9.81 -2.32 -2.88
C GLN A 109 -8.78 -1.27 -2.45
N ASP A 110 -7.52 -1.64 -2.22
CA ASP A 110 -6.47 -0.76 -1.69
C ASP A 110 -6.80 -0.12 -0.32
N VAL A 111 -7.56 -0.84 0.50
CA VAL A 111 -7.93 -0.45 1.88
C VAL A 111 -7.35 -1.47 2.86
N VAL A 112 -6.04 -1.65 2.80
CA VAL A 112 -5.36 -2.63 3.66
C VAL A 112 -5.30 -2.12 5.09
N LYS A 113 -5.82 -2.95 6.03
CA LYS A 113 -5.76 -2.69 7.47
C LYS A 113 -4.59 -3.45 8.10
N PHE A 114 -4.00 -2.89 9.15
CA PHE A 114 -2.89 -3.50 9.88
C PHE A 114 -3.21 -4.93 10.35
N GLY A 115 -4.37 -5.12 10.99
CA GLY A 115 -4.79 -6.43 11.51
C GLY A 115 -4.95 -7.49 10.41
N SER A 116 -5.55 -7.14 9.27
CA SER A 116 -5.71 -8.05 8.13
C SER A 116 -4.37 -8.42 7.51
N LEU A 117 -3.46 -7.45 7.36
CA LEU A 117 -2.12 -7.68 6.85
C LEU A 117 -1.30 -8.54 7.82
N GLY A 118 -1.37 -8.25 9.11
CA GLY A 118 -0.71 -9.06 10.15
C GLY A 118 -1.17 -10.52 10.16
N LYS A 119 -2.49 -10.75 10.12
CA LYS A 119 -3.06 -12.12 10.01
C LYS A 119 -2.54 -12.84 8.75
N THR A 120 -2.49 -12.16 7.62
CA THR A 120 -1.99 -12.73 6.36
C THR A 120 -0.52 -13.14 6.50
N LEU A 121 0.33 -12.27 7.05
CA LEU A 121 1.76 -12.55 7.25
C LEU A 121 2.00 -13.73 8.19
N VAL A 122 1.32 -13.75 9.34
CA VAL A 122 1.42 -14.85 10.30
C VAL A 122 0.97 -16.17 9.67
N THR A 123 -0.18 -16.16 8.99
CA THR A 123 -0.71 -17.37 8.35
C THR A 123 0.21 -17.86 7.22
N MET A 124 0.78 -16.94 6.44
CA MET A 124 1.75 -17.29 5.39
C MET A 124 3.01 -17.91 6.01
N THR A 125 3.54 -17.31 7.07
CA THR A 125 4.75 -17.80 7.76
C THR A 125 4.53 -19.19 8.37
N THR A 126 3.35 -19.44 8.94
CA THR A 126 3.03 -20.74 9.54
C THR A 126 2.78 -21.84 8.51
N ARG A 127 2.15 -21.50 7.38
CA ARG A 127 1.86 -22.50 6.32
C ARG A 127 3.04 -22.79 5.40
N GLU A 128 3.85 -21.77 5.12
CA GLU A 128 4.95 -21.84 4.16
C GLU A 128 6.24 -21.23 4.76
N PRO A 129 6.75 -21.76 5.88
CA PRO A 129 7.88 -21.15 6.60
C PRO A 129 9.15 -21.04 5.75
N MET A 130 9.37 -21.99 4.83
CA MET A 130 10.53 -21.99 3.95
C MET A 130 10.40 -21.00 2.77
N PHE A 131 9.21 -20.43 2.56
CA PHE A 131 8.99 -19.47 1.48
C PHE A 131 9.31 -18.03 1.90
N VAL A 132 9.12 -17.69 3.17
CA VAL A 132 9.40 -16.34 3.70
C VAL A 132 10.86 -15.92 3.48
N PRO A 133 11.88 -16.74 3.77
CA PRO A 133 13.26 -16.40 3.43
C PRO A 133 13.48 -16.13 1.95
N GLN A 134 12.81 -16.85 1.05
CA GLN A 134 12.90 -16.62 -0.39
C GLN A 134 12.36 -15.25 -0.78
N ILE A 135 11.25 -14.83 -0.18
CA ILE A 135 10.67 -13.48 -0.37
C ILE A 135 11.66 -12.41 0.09
N LEU A 136 12.26 -12.58 1.28
CA LEU A 136 13.21 -11.62 1.83
C LEU A 136 14.46 -11.47 0.95
N ILE A 137 14.97 -12.58 0.43
CA ILE A 137 16.12 -12.58 -0.50
C ILE A 137 15.74 -11.87 -1.80
N GLN A 138 14.56 -12.18 -2.36
CA GLN A 138 14.09 -11.60 -3.63
C GLN A 138 13.83 -10.09 -3.51
N ALA A 139 13.21 -9.64 -2.41
CA ALA A 139 12.96 -8.23 -2.17
C ALA A 139 14.23 -7.43 -1.91
N GLY A 140 15.18 -8.04 -1.19
CA GLY A 140 16.40 -7.40 -0.70
C GLY A 140 16.17 -6.57 0.57
N PRO A 141 17.25 -6.20 1.28
CA PRO A 141 17.17 -5.58 2.60
C PRO A 141 16.56 -4.17 2.58
N GLY A 142 16.86 -3.36 1.58
CA GLY A 142 16.34 -1.99 1.48
C GLY A 142 14.81 -1.91 1.47
N PRO A 143 14.14 -2.55 0.49
CA PRO A 143 12.68 -2.61 0.43
C PRO A 143 12.02 -3.21 1.68
N ILE A 144 12.66 -4.18 2.33
CA ILE A 144 12.12 -4.77 3.56
C ILE A 144 12.16 -3.76 4.73
N VAL A 145 13.29 -3.05 4.90
CA VAL A 145 13.41 -2.01 5.95
C VAL A 145 12.41 -0.89 5.70
N ASP A 146 12.29 -0.44 4.45
CA ASP A 146 11.33 0.59 4.07
C ASP A 146 9.88 0.16 4.36
N TRP A 147 9.51 -1.03 3.89
CA TRP A 147 8.20 -1.61 4.17
C TRP A 147 7.92 -1.75 5.67
N SER A 148 8.90 -2.17 6.47
CA SER A 148 8.73 -2.33 7.92
C SER A 148 8.36 -1.01 8.61
N ARG A 149 8.94 0.11 8.17
CA ARG A 149 8.57 1.44 8.69
C ARG A 149 7.12 1.79 8.38
N HIS A 150 6.68 1.53 7.15
CA HIS A 150 5.30 1.76 6.73
C HIS A 150 4.32 0.82 7.45
N PHE A 151 4.71 -0.43 7.70
CA PHE A 151 3.90 -1.38 8.46
C PHE A 151 3.68 -0.93 9.90
N ILE A 152 4.74 -0.44 10.57
CA ILE A 152 4.64 0.15 11.92
C ILE A 152 3.74 1.38 11.90
N ALA A 153 3.91 2.27 10.92
CA ALA A 153 3.08 3.45 10.77
C ALA A 153 1.60 3.09 10.55
N LEU A 154 1.31 2.06 9.74
CA LEU A 154 -0.04 1.56 9.54
C LEU A 154 -0.69 1.14 10.86
N GLY A 155 0.06 0.39 11.70
CA GLY A 155 -0.42 0.00 13.03
C GLY A 155 -0.70 1.19 13.94
N ALA A 156 0.14 2.21 13.91
CA ALA A 156 -0.07 3.44 14.68
C ALA A 156 -1.33 4.19 14.24
N TYR A 157 -1.59 4.28 12.94
CA TYR A 157 -2.80 4.90 12.40
C TYR A 157 -4.08 4.10 12.74
N ASP A 158 -4.04 2.77 12.61
CA ASP A 158 -5.19 1.92 12.98
C ASP A 158 -5.52 2.07 14.49
N LEU A 159 -4.50 2.15 15.34
CA LEU A 159 -4.67 2.37 16.78
C LEU A 159 -5.27 3.76 17.06
N ALA A 160 -4.75 4.80 16.43
CA ALA A 160 -5.24 6.17 16.61
C ALA A 160 -6.70 6.30 16.14
N ALA A 161 -7.06 5.67 15.03
CA ALA A 161 -8.44 5.65 14.54
C ALA A 161 -9.38 4.95 15.53
N GLY A 162 -8.98 3.80 16.08
CA GLY A 162 -9.77 3.09 17.08
C GLY A 162 -10.01 3.89 18.38
N ILE A 163 -9.00 4.67 18.82
CA ILE A 163 -9.15 5.57 19.97
C ILE A 163 -10.13 6.70 19.64
N ALA A 164 -10.03 7.30 18.46
CA ALA A 164 -10.92 8.39 18.05
C ALA A 164 -12.40 7.92 17.97
N GLU A 165 -12.65 6.75 17.38
CA GLU A 165 -13.99 6.16 17.32
C GLU A 165 -14.57 5.88 18.71
N SER A 166 -13.76 5.38 19.65
CA SER A 166 -14.21 5.11 21.02
C SER A 166 -14.48 6.37 21.85
N SER A 167 -13.99 7.53 21.43
CA SER A 167 -14.20 8.81 22.12
C SER A 167 -15.48 9.55 21.69
N ILE A 168 -16.13 9.06 20.62
CA ILE A 168 -17.35 9.66 20.05
C ILE A 168 -18.63 8.90 20.49
N THR A 169 -18.45 7.69 21.01
CA THR A 169 -19.55 6.85 21.57
C THR A 169 -19.68 7.04 23.07
#